data_1d4bbad55f95c848cbd2a71ebb2f5962
#
_entry.id   1d4bbad55f95c848cbd2a71ebb2f5962
#
_cell.length_a   1.000
_cell.length_b   1.000
_cell.length_c   1.000
_cell.angle_alpha   90.00
_cell.angle_beta   90.00
_cell.angle_gamma   90.00
#
_symmetry.space_group_name_H-M   'P 1'
#
loop_
_entity.id
_entity.type
_entity.pdbx_description
1 polymer ?
#
loop_
_entity_poly.entity_id
_entity_poly.type
_entity_poly.pdbx_seq_one_letter_code
_entity_poly.pdbx_strand_id
1 'polypeptide(L)'
;MESPLLGLILDSSVIIAAERKRQTVEQLLTSVGQAFGEVEIAISAVTLAELVHGVARANTPEVRIARRAFIDELKKHVPVHPVTDSTAEIAGQISGEQAAKGITLPADDLLIGTSAIERMRQRTGCAT
;
A
#
# COMPACT_ATOMS: atom_id res chain seq x y z
N MET A 1 -9.46 2.92 26.96
CA MET A 1 -8.50 2.29 26.17
C MET A 1 -8.22 3.02 24.86
N GLU A 2 -7.02 3.35 24.62
CA GLU A 2 -6.75 4.05 23.40
C GLU A 2 -6.80 3.17 22.20
N SER A 3 -7.26 3.71 21.09
CA SER A 3 -7.17 3.01 19.83
C SER A 3 -5.71 2.90 19.41
N PRO A 4 -5.38 1.87 18.66
CA PRO A 4 -4.02 1.72 18.16
C PRO A 4 -3.66 2.89 17.27
N LEU A 5 -2.45 3.38 17.46
CA LEU A 5 -1.95 4.50 16.68
C LEU A 5 -1.28 4.06 15.40
N LEU A 6 -1.17 2.76 15.18
CA LEU A 6 -0.50 2.23 14.01
C LEU A 6 -1.43 2.18 12.83
N GLY A 7 -0.95 2.63 11.70
CA GLY A 7 -1.57 2.40 10.42
C GLY A 7 -0.75 1.36 9.67
N LEU A 8 -1.36 0.74 8.70
CA LEU A 8 -0.70 -0.28 7.89
C LEU A 8 -0.90 0.06 6.42
N ILE A 9 0.21 0.10 5.68
CA ILE A 9 0.17 0.24 4.23
C ILE A 9 0.40 -1.15 3.65
N LEU A 10 -0.57 -1.66 2.92
CA LEU A 10 -0.44 -2.96 2.27
C LEU A 10 0.40 -2.85 1.01
N ASP A 11 1.37 -3.73 0.88
CA ASP A 11 2.16 -3.85 -0.32
C ASP A 11 1.39 -4.62 -1.39
N SER A 12 1.73 -4.38 -2.66
CA SER A 12 1.08 -5.07 -3.77
C SER A 12 1.24 -6.58 -3.68
N SER A 13 2.36 -7.07 -3.15
CA SER A 13 2.59 -8.51 -3.02
C SER A 13 1.55 -9.20 -2.13
N VAL A 14 1.12 -8.54 -1.06
CA VAL A 14 0.09 -9.08 -0.16
C VAL A 14 -1.24 -9.17 -0.89
N ILE A 15 -1.57 -8.14 -1.65
CA ILE A 15 -2.83 -8.07 -2.39
C ILE A 15 -2.85 -9.09 -3.53
N ILE A 16 -1.74 -9.21 -4.26
CA ILE A 16 -1.62 -10.17 -5.35
C ILE A 16 -1.72 -11.59 -4.81
N ALA A 17 -1.09 -11.87 -3.66
CA ALA A 17 -1.17 -13.19 -3.04
C ALA A 17 -2.61 -13.54 -2.66
N ALA A 18 -3.37 -12.58 -2.13
CA ALA A 18 -4.77 -12.79 -1.79
C ALA A 18 -5.60 -13.10 -3.03
N GLU A 19 -5.37 -12.34 -4.09
CA GLU A 19 -6.08 -12.54 -5.35
C GLU A 19 -5.79 -13.91 -5.94
N ARG A 20 -4.53 -14.35 -5.90
CA ARG A 20 -4.14 -15.66 -6.40
C ARG A 20 -4.77 -16.80 -5.62
N LYS A 21 -5.00 -16.61 -4.33
CA LYS A 21 -5.69 -17.57 -3.47
C LYS A 21 -7.20 -17.47 -3.59
N ARG A 22 -7.69 -16.59 -4.46
CA ARG A 22 -9.11 -16.35 -4.69
C ARG A 22 -9.83 -15.89 -3.42
N GLN A 23 -9.12 -15.15 -2.57
CA GLN A 23 -9.74 -14.51 -1.43
C GLN A 23 -10.54 -13.30 -1.90
N THR A 24 -11.61 -13.00 -1.18
CA THR A 24 -12.31 -11.73 -1.39
C THR A 24 -11.57 -10.63 -0.65
N VAL A 25 -11.90 -9.37 -0.96
CA VAL A 25 -11.35 -8.24 -0.24
C VAL A 25 -11.67 -8.35 1.25
N GLU A 26 -12.90 -8.75 1.58
CA GLU A 26 -13.30 -8.91 2.99
C GLU A 26 -12.45 -9.97 3.69
N GLN A 27 -12.18 -11.09 3.02
CA GLN A 27 -11.33 -12.13 3.59
C GLN A 27 -9.91 -11.62 3.81
N LEU A 28 -9.38 -10.87 2.86
CA LEU A 28 -8.06 -10.27 3.00
C LEU A 28 -8.01 -9.35 4.21
N LEU A 29 -8.97 -8.44 4.34
CA LEU A 29 -8.98 -7.48 5.43
C LEU A 29 -9.20 -8.16 6.77
N THR A 30 -10.00 -9.22 6.82
CA THR A 30 -10.16 -10.01 8.02
C THR A 30 -8.85 -10.67 8.43
N SER A 31 -8.12 -11.23 7.47
CA SER A 31 -6.82 -11.85 7.75
C SER A 31 -5.82 -10.85 8.30
N VAL A 32 -5.80 -9.64 7.73
CA VAL A 32 -4.93 -8.57 8.20
C VAL A 32 -5.30 -8.19 9.64
N GLY A 33 -6.60 -8.07 9.92
CA GLY A 33 -7.07 -7.75 11.27
C GLY A 33 -6.71 -8.82 12.28
N GLN A 34 -6.76 -10.08 11.88
CA GLN A 34 -6.36 -11.18 12.77
C GLN A 34 -4.87 -11.14 13.07
N ALA A 35 -4.05 -10.76 12.09
CA ALA A 35 -2.62 -10.73 12.26
C ALA A 35 -2.13 -9.51 13.04
N PHE A 36 -2.75 -8.36 12.84
CA PHE A 36 -2.24 -7.09 13.37
C PHE A 36 -3.19 -6.40 14.34
N GLY A 37 -4.39 -6.93 14.55
CA GLY A 37 -5.39 -6.31 15.39
C GLY A 37 -6.09 -5.17 14.67
N GLU A 38 -6.67 -4.28 15.44
CA GLU A 38 -7.40 -3.13 14.88
C GLU A 38 -6.39 -2.07 14.43
N VAL A 39 -6.09 -2.06 13.15
CA VAL A 39 -5.21 -1.07 12.55
C VAL A 39 -5.94 -0.43 11.38
N GLU A 40 -5.58 0.82 11.09
CA GLU A 40 -6.06 1.47 9.88
C GLU A 40 -5.25 0.97 8.71
N ILE A 41 -5.93 0.54 7.66
CA ILE A 41 -5.30 -0.02 6.49
C ILE A 41 -5.45 0.95 5.32
N ALA A 42 -4.38 1.14 4.58
CA ALA A 42 -4.38 1.96 3.37
C ALA A 42 -3.46 1.32 2.35
N ILE A 43 -3.56 1.74 1.11
CA ILE A 43 -2.59 1.37 0.08
C ILE A 43 -1.99 2.66 -0.48
N SER A 44 -0.76 2.55 -0.97
CA SER A 44 -0.12 3.67 -1.65
C SER A 44 -0.68 3.81 -3.07
N ALA A 45 -0.70 5.03 -3.59
CA ALA A 45 -1.02 5.28 -4.99
C ALA A 45 -0.08 4.50 -5.91
N VAL A 46 1.15 4.25 -5.49
CA VAL A 46 2.11 3.43 -6.25
C VAL A 46 1.61 1.99 -6.33
N THR A 47 1.13 1.45 -5.21
CA THR A 47 0.55 0.11 -5.19
C THR A 47 -0.66 0.02 -6.11
N LEU A 48 -1.51 1.03 -6.10
CA LEU A 48 -2.65 1.05 -7.00
C LEU A 48 -2.19 1.00 -8.46
N ALA A 49 -1.17 1.78 -8.81
CA ALA A 49 -0.62 1.75 -10.17
C ALA A 49 -0.11 0.36 -10.55
N GLU A 50 0.57 -0.31 -9.62
CA GLU A 50 1.07 -1.66 -9.87
C GLU A 50 -0.07 -2.65 -10.09
N LEU A 51 -1.13 -2.53 -9.31
CA LEU A 51 -2.29 -3.41 -9.45
C LEU A 51 -3.01 -3.20 -10.79
N VAL A 52 -3.18 -1.95 -11.19
CA VAL A 52 -3.81 -1.62 -12.49
C VAL A 52 -2.92 -2.11 -13.64
N HIS A 53 -1.61 -1.99 -13.49
CA HIS A 53 -0.67 -2.57 -14.46
C HIS A 53 -0.93 -4.07 -14.62
N GLY A 54 -1.13 -4.77 -13.51
CA GLY A 54 -1.45 -6.21 -13.53
C GLY A 54 -2.74 -6.53 -14.27
N VAL A 55 -3.74 -5.65 -14.20
CA VAL A 55 -4.98 -5.82 -14.97
C VAL A 55 -4.67 -5.78 -16.46
N ALA A 56 -3.89 -4.78 -16.88
CA ALA A 56 -3.54 -4.61 -18.30
C ALA A 56 -2.70 -5.76 -18.83
N ARG A 57 -1.93 -6.42 -17.95
CA ARG A 57 -1.07 -7.52 -18.34
C ARG A 57 -1.72 -8.89 -18.19
N ALA A 58 -3.00 -8.93 -17.80
CA ALA A 58 -3.69 -10.21 -17.63
C ALA A 58 -3.81 -10.96 -18.97
N ASN A 59 -3.64 -12.27 -18.90
CA ASN A 59 -3.56 -13.11 -20.10
C ASN A 59 -4.92 -13.38 -20.72
N THR A 60 -5.99 -13.31 -19.95
CA THR A 60 -7.33 -13.61 -20.45
C THR A 60 -8.31 -12.53 -20.01
N PRO A 61 -9.42 -12.35 -20.78
CA PRO A 61 -10.45 -11.41 -20.36
C PRO A 61 -11.04 -11.74 -19.00
N GLU A 62 -11.17 -13.02 -18.67
CA GLU A 62 -11.73 -13.46 -17.38
C GLU A 62 -10.84 -12.99 -16.22
N VAL A 63 -9.54 -13.17 -16.35
CA VAL A 63 -8.59 -12.75 -15.31
C VAL A 63 -8.57 -11.22 -15.20
N ARG A 64 -8.65 -10.54 -16.35
CA ARG A 64 -8.67 -9.08 -16.36
C ARG A 64 -9.88 -8.54 -15.60
N ILE A 65 -11.06 -9.11 -15.89
CA ILE A 65 -12.28 -8.71 -15.23
C ILE A 65 -12.20 -8.98 -13.72
N ALA A 66 -11.70 -10.14 -13.34
CA ALA A 66 -11.58 -10.51 -11.93
C ALA A 66 -10.62 -9.58 -11.18
N ARG A 67 -9.48 -9.26 -11.77
CA ARG A 67 -8.51 -8.36 -11.15
C ARG A 67 -9.06 -6.96 -11.01
N ARG A 68 -9.76 -6.48 -12.05
CA ARG A 68 -10.36 -5.15 -11.98
C ARG A 68 -11.42 -5.07 -10.90
N ALA A 69 -12.27 -6.10 -10.80
CA ALA A 69 -13.31 -6.15 -9.78
C ALA A 69 -12.70 -6.16 -8.37
N PHE A 70 -11.60 -6.89 -8.19
CA PHE A 70 -10.92 -6.93 -6.89
C PHE A 70 -10.40 -5.55 -6.51
N ILE A 71 -9.77 -4.84 -7.44
CA ILE A 71 -9.25 -3.49 -7.20
C ILE A 71 -10.40 -2.53 -6.85
N ASP A 72 -11.48 -2.59 -7.61
CA ASP A 72 -12.62 -1.71 -7.38
C ASP A 72 -13.22 -1.95 -5.99
N GLU A 73 -13.31 -3.20 -5.60
CA GLU A 73 -13.82 -3.54 -4.27
C GLU A 73 -12.85 -3.09 -3.18
N LEU A 74 -11.55 -3.29 -3.39
CA LEU A 74 -10.54 -2.86 -2.44
C LEU A 74 -10.63 -1.36 -2.19
N LYS A 75 -10.81 -0.57 -3.24
CA LYS A 75 -10.89 0.89 -3.12
C LYS A 75 -12.13 1.35 -2.35
N LYS A 76 -13.16 0.53 -2.25
CA LYS A 76 -14.33 0.86 -1.45
C LYS A 76 -14.06 0.75 0.04
N HIS A 77 -13.12 -0.11 0.44
CA HIS A 77 -12.86 -0.40 1.84
C HIS A 77 -11.56 0.21 2.36
N VAL A 78 -10.63 0.52 1.47
CA VAL A 78 -9.27 0.90 1.83
C VAL A 78 -8.92 2.20 1.12
N PRO A 79 -8.57 3.27 1.87
CA PRO A 79 -8.16 4.52 1.23
C PRO A 79 -6.83 4.38 0.51
N VAL A 80 -6.67 5.20 -0.52
CA VAL A 80 -5.43 5.27 -1.29
C VAL A 80 -4.65 6.49 -0.79
N HIS A 81 -3.45 6.24 -0.27
CA HIS A 81 -2.57 7.32 0.19
C HIS A 81 -1.88 7.93 -1.03
N PRO A 82 -2.04 9.23 -1.26
CA PRO A 82 -1.47 9.85 -2.45
C PRO A 82 0.04 10.03 -2.35
N VAL A 83 0.69 10.11 -3.50
CA VAL A 83 2.09 10.52 -3.58
C VAL A 83 2.08 12.02 -3.91
N THR A 84 2.52 12.82 -2.95
CA THR A 84 2.53 14.28 -3.07
C THR A 84 3.98 14.77 -3.11
N ASP A 85 4.15 16.09 -3.23
CA ASP A 85 5.49 16.68 -3.13
C ASP A 85 6.11 16.39 -1.76
N SER A 86 5.30 16.39 -0.69
CA SER A 86 5.80 16.00 0.64
C SER A 86 6.35 14.58 0.62
N THR A 87 5.62 13.64 0.00
CA THR A 87 6.09 12.26 -0.15
C THR A 87 7.43 12.22 -0.88
N ALA A 88 7.52 12.99 -1.96
CA ALA A 88 8.73 13.02 -2.78
C ALA A 88 9.92 13.57 -2.01
N GLU A 89 9.71 14.60 -1.21
CA GLU A 89 10.80 15.18 -0.41
C GLU A 89 11.33 14.21 0.62
N ILE A 90 10.43 13.53 1.35
CA ILE A 90 10.84 12.54 2.34
C ILE A 90 11.56 11.37 1.66
N ALA A 91 11.00 10.89 0.56
CA ALA A 91 11.61 9.78 -0.18
C ALA A 91 12.99 10.15 -0.70
N GLY A 92 13.14 11.37 -1.22
CA GLY A 92 14.43 11.85 -1.71
C GLY A 92 15.46 11.93 -0.62
N GLN A 93 15.07 12.41 0.56
CA GLN A 93 15.98 12.48 1.69
C GLN A 93 16.43 11.09 2.13
N ILE A 94 15.51 10.15 2.27
CA ILE A 94 15.84 8.78 2.66
C ILE A 94 16.76 8.14 1.61
N SER A 95 16.43 8.31 0.34
CA SER A 95 17.22 7.76 -0.76
C SER A 95 18.65 8.29 -0.73
N GLY A 96 18.80 9.60 -0.51
CA GLY A 96 20.11 10.22 -0.44
C GLY A 96 20.93 9.75 0.76
N GLU A 97 20.29 9.63 1.92
CA GLU A 97 20.97 9.15 3.12
C GLU A 97 21.42 7.71 2.96
N GLN A 98 20.59 6.86 2.34
CA GLN A 98 20.95 5.47 2.12
C GLN A 98 22.05 5.34 1.05
N ALA A 99 21.99 6.17 0.01
CA ALA A 99 23.02 6.16 -1.04
C ALA A 99 24.40 6.54 -0.46
N ALA A 100 24.43 7.45 0.51
CA ALA A 100 25.67 7.80 1.18
C ALA A 100 26.28 6.63 1.94
N LYS A 101 25.47 5.64 2.28
CA LYS A 101 25.93 4.40 2.92
C LYS A 101 26.13 3.26 1.92
N GLY A 102 26.03 3.55 0.62
CA GLY A 102 26.19 2.54 -0.42
C GLY A 102 24.96 1.71 -0.67
N ILE A 103 23.79 2.13 -0.19
CA ILE A 103 22.54 1.39 -0.32
C ILE A 103 21.65 2.07 -1.36
N THR A 104 21.19 1.30 -2.34
CA THR A 104 20.24 1.77 -3.35
C THR A 104 18.89 1.11 -3.11
N LEU A 105 17.84 1.92 -2.99
CA LEU A 105 16.48 1.42 -2.77
C LEU A 105 15.68 1.54 -4.07
N PRO A 106 14.90 0.51 -4.43
CA PRO A 106 14.00 0.63 -5.57
C PRO A 106 12.99 1.76 -5.34
N ALA A 107 12.69 2.51 -6.39
CA ALA A 107 11.85 3.69 -6.28
C ALA A 107 10.45 3.37 -5.75
N ASP A 108 9.85 2.28 -6.23
CA ASP A 108 8.50 1.90 -5.80
C ASP A 108 8.48 1.55 -4.32
N ASP A 109 9.43 0.73 -3.86
CA ASP A 109 9.51 0.35 -2.45
C ASP A 109 9.74 1.57 -1.58
N LEU A 110 10.57 2.49 -2.04
CA LEU A 110 10.87 3.72 -1.32
C LEU A 110 9.61 4.58 -1.17
N LEU A 111 8.84 4.74 -2.22
CA LEU A 111 7.62 5.54 -2.17
C LEU A 111 6.55 4.89 -1.30
N ILE A 112 6.43 3.57 -1.35
CA ILE A 112 5.49 2.84 -0.50
C ILE A 112 5.88 3.00 0.96
N GLY A 113 7.16 2.83 1.29
CA GLY A 113 7.65 3.00 2.65
C GLY A 113 7.46 4.42 3.16
N THR A 114 7.72 5.41 2.30
CA THR A 114 7.51 6.81 2.64
C THR A 114 6.04 7.09 2.92
N SER A 115 5.14 6.51 2.13
CA SER A 115 3.70 6.63 2.36
C SER A 115 3.31 6.11 3.74
N ALA A 116 3.93 5.01 4.17
CA ALA A 116 3.68 4.46 5.50
C ALA A 116 4.11 5.44 6.59
N ILE A 117 5.27 6.07 6.42
CA ILE A 117 5.79 7.06 7.37
C ILE A 117 4.85 8.26 7.44
N GLU A 118 4.43 8.78 6.30
CA GLU A 118 3.51 9.92 6.27
C GLU A 118 2.19 9.60 6.95
N ARG A 119 1.67 8.41 6.68
CA ARG A 119 0.39 7.99 7.26
C ARG A 119 0.49 7.91 8.78
N MET A 120 1.60 7.38 9.28
CA MET A 120 1.85 7.29 10.70
C MET A 120 1.94 8.68 11.33
N ARG A 121 2.62 9.62 10.69
CA ARG A 121 2.73 10.99 11.18
C ARG A 121 1.37 11.67 11.27
N GLN A 122 0.53 11.47 10.26
CA GLN A 122 -0.80 12.04 10.25
C GLN A 122 -1.65 11.50 11.40
N ARG A 123 -1.54 10.20 11.66
CA ARG A 123 -2.32 9.57 12.72
C ARG A 123 -1.88 10.02 14.11
N THR A 124 -0.59 10.25 14.31
CA THR A 124 -0.07 10.67 15.61
C THR A 124 -0.12 12.17 15.82
N GLY A 125 -0.54 12.92 14.81
CA GLY A 125 -0.57 14.36 14.90
C GLY A 125 0.79 15.01 14.77
N CYS A 126 1.82 14.29 14.38
CA CYS A 126 3.13 14.86 14.13
C CYS A 126 3.08 15.72 12.88
N ALA A 127 3.33 17.02 13.08
CA ALA A 127 3.19 18.00 12.01
C ALA A 127 4.54 18.32 11.44
N THR A 128 5.22 17.57 10.80
CA THR A 128 6.45 17.98 10.13
C THR A 128 6.67 17.27 8.82
#